data_ce16f61a2488577003f10b952ece58b5
#
_entry.id   ce16f61a2488577003f10b952ece58b5
#
_cell.length_a   1.000
_cell.length_b   1.000
_cell.length_c   1.000
_cell.angle_alpha   90.00
_cell.angle_beta   90.00
_cell.angle_gamma   90.00
#
_symmetry.space_group_name_H-M   'P 1'
#
loop_
_entity.id
_entity.type
_entity.pdbx_description
1 polymer ?
#
loop_
_entity_poly.entity_id
_entity_poly.type
_entity_poly.pdbx_seq_one_letter_code
_entity_poly.pdbx_strand_id
1 'polypeptide(L)'
;MTEDSRDLTKGLEALRQRFQQQSRKAQAYYAVMHKARDIAGSDDAASAWMEQGLPAFDGKTPAMLVGEGREEEVLAYIGSLKP
;
A
#
# COMPACT_ATOMS: atom_id res chain seq x y z
N MET A 1 35.07 21.56 6.14
CA MET A 1 33.84 21.52 6.96
C MET A 1 32.57 21.65 6.13
N THR A 2 32.55 22.52 5.14
CA THR A 2 31.39 22.66 4.24
C THR A 2 31.15 21.42 3.37
N GLU A 3 32.20 20.68 3.05
CA GLU A 3 32.07 19.45 2.26
C GLU A 3 31.41 18.33 3.06
N ASP A 4 31.71 18.21 4.35
CA ASP A 4 31.12 17.20 5.21
C ASP A 4 29.63 17.42 5.40
N SER A 5 29.20 18.69 5.46
CA SER A 5 27.78 19.04 5.57
C SER A 5 27.00 18.66 4.31
N ARG A 6 27.61 18.81 3.14
CA ARG A 6 26.97 18.45 1.86
C ARG A 6 26.79 16.94 1.75
N ASP A 7 27.81 16.16 2.16
CA ASP A 7 27.74 14.70 2.10
C ASP A 7 26.67 14.18 3.06
N LEU A 8 26.57 14.77 4.25
CA LEU A 8 25.54 14.42 5.22
C LEU A 8 24.14 14.75 4.69
N THR A 9 23.99 15.90 4.02
CA THR A 9 22.71 16.29 3.44
C THR A 9 22.27 15.34 2.34
N LYS A 10 23.21 14.93 1.48
CA LYS A 10 22.92 13.95 0.42
C LYS A 10 22.49 12.61 1.00
N GLY A 11 23.16 12.16 2.04
CA GLY A 11 22.82 10.92 2.72
C GLY A 11 21.43 10.98 3.35
N LEU A 12 21.09 12.11 3.97
CA LEU A 12 19.78 12.32 4.56
C LEU A 12 18.69 12.38 3.50
N GLU A 13 18.95 13.00 2.36
CA GLU A 13 17.98 13.04 1.26
C GLU A 13 17.72 11.66 0.69
N ALA A 14 18.76 10.84 0.52
CA ALA A 14 18.61 9.47 0.05
C ALA A 14 17.78 8.64 1.03
N LEU A 15 18.04 8.79 2.33
CA LEU A 15 17.27 8.13 3.37
C LEU A 15 15.82 8.60 3.37
N ARG A 16 15.59 9.90 3.18
CA ARG A 16 14.25 10.48 3.10
C ARG A 16 13.47 9.88 1.93
N GLN A 17 14.09 9.78 0.77
CA GLN A 17 13.45 9.21 -0.41
C GLN A 17 13.08 7.75 -0.19
N ARG A 18 13.96 6.96 0.42
CA ARG A 18 13.68 5.57 0.75
C ARG A 18 12.53 5.47 1.74
N PHE A 19 12.53 6.33 2.76
CA PHE A 19 11.45 6.36 3.75
C PHE A 19 10.13 6.73 3.12
N GLN A 20 10.12 7.70 2.22
CA GLN A 20 8.90 8.12 1.52
C GLN A 20 8.34 7.02 0.64
N GLN A 21 9.20 6.27 -0.05
CA GLN A 21 8.76 5.15 -0.89
C GLN A 21 8.14 4.04 -0.05
N GLN A 22 8.77 3.69 1.06
CA GLN A 22 8.23 2.70 1.99
C GLN A 22 6.95 3.20 2.64
N SER A 23 6.90 4.48 3.00
CA SER A 23 5.70 5.09 3.57
C SER A 23 4.53 5.08 2.60
N ARG A 24 4.78 5.30 1.31
CA ARG A 24 3.72 5.25 0.30
C ARG A 24 3.10 3.87 0.20
N LYS A 25 3.93 2.82 0.18
CA LYS A 25 3.44 1.45 0.14
C LYS A 25 2.64 1.12 1.40
N ALA A 26 3.15 1.53 2.56
CA ALA A 26 2.44 1.32 3.82
C ALA A 26 1.13 2.08 3.84
N GLN A 27 1.13 3.34 3.41
CA GLN A 27 -0.08 4.15 3.35
C GLN A 27 -1.10 3.56 2.39
N ALA A 28 -0.65 3.09 1.22
CA ALA A 28 -1.52 2.45 0.24
C ALA A 28 -2.13 1.18 0.81
N TYR A 29 -1.33 0.36 1.49
CA TYR A 29 -1.81 -0.86 2.13
C TYR A 29 -2.87 -0.54 3.19
N TYR A 30 -2.60 0.41 4.06
CA TYR A 30 -3.54 0.80 5.11
C TYR A 30 -4.81 1.42 4.55
N ALA A 31 -4.72 2.21 3.48
CA ALA A 31 -5.89 2.77 2.82
C ALA A 31 -6.79 1.66 2.27
N VAL A 32 -6.20 0.66 1.64
CA VAL A 32 -6.94 -0.49 1.11
C VAL A 32 -7.54 -1.31 2.26
N MET A 33 -6.75 -1.56 3.32
CA MET A 33 -7.24 -2.27 4.50
C MET A 33 -8.42 -1.56 5.14
N HIS A 34 -8.36 -0.25 5.25
CA HIS A 34 -9.43 0.54 5.84
C HIS A 34 -10.73 0.40 5.03
N LYS A 35 -10.63 0.44 3.71
CA LYS A 35 -11.78 0.24 2.84
C LYS A 35 -12.27 -1.21 2.89
N ALA A 36 -11.36 -2.16 2.90
CA ALA A 36 -11.71 -3.58 2.99
C ALA A 36 -12.43 -3.89 4.30
N ARG A 37 -12.03 -3.24 5.38
CA ARG A 37 -12.67 -3.39 6.69
C ARG A 37 -14.13 -2.98 6.65
N ASP A 38 -14.46 -1.92 5.92
CA ASP A 38 -15.84 -1.45 5.78
C ASP A 38 -16.73 -2.51 5.14
N ILE A 39 -16.18 -3.32 4.23
CA ILE A 39 -16.91 -4.38 3.55
C ILE A 39 -16.89 -5.67 4.36
N ALA A 40 -15.74 -6.03 4.90
CA ALA A 40 -15.55 -7.30 5.59
C ALA A 40 -16.08 -7.28 7.02
N GLY A 41 -16.18 -6.12 7.64
CA GLY A 41 -16.76 -5.95 8.97
C GLY A 41 -15.77 -6.00 10.12
N SER A 42 -14.52 -6.45 9.88
CA SER A 42 -13.51 -6.51 10.93
C SER A 42 -12.10 -6.46 10.31
N ASP A 43 -11.11 -6.15 11.15
CA ASP A 43 -9.71 -6.15 10.73
C ASP A 43 -9.23 -7.53 10.32
N ASP A 44 -9.65 -8.56 11.07
CA ASP A 44 -9.26 -9.94 10.76
C ASP A 44 -9.83 -10.39 9.41
N ALA A 45 -11.09 -10.09 9.14
CA ALA A 45 -11.73 -10.41 7.88
C ALA A 45 -11.11 -9.64 6.73
N ALA A 46 -10.78 -8.36 6.95
CA ALA A 46 -10.09 -7.55 5.94
C ALA A 46 -8.71 -8.10 5.63
N SER A 47 -7.95 -8.49 6.65
CA SER A 47 -6.63 -9.09 6.48
C SER A 47 -6.72 -10.40 5.68
N ALA A 48 -7.70 -11.23 5.99
CA ALA A 48 -7.93 -12.48 5.26
C ALA A 48 -8.27 -12.18 3.79
N TRP A 49 -9.09 -11.17 3.54
CA TRP A 49 -9.47 -10.76 2.19
C TRP A 49 -8.26 -10.28 1.39
N MET A 50 -7.36 -9.55 2.03
CA MET A 50 -6.13 -9.06 1.37
C MET A 50 -5.22 -10.19 0.89
N GLU A 51 -5.33 -11.35 1.49
CA GLU A 51 -4.52 -12.52 1.15
C GLU A 51 -5.26 -13.51 0.23
N GLN A 52 -6.46 -13.19 -0.21
CA GLN A 52 -7.22 -14.06 -1.12
C GLN A 52 -6.92 -13.71 -2.57
N GLY A 53 -6.67 -14.73 -3.39
CA GLY A 53 -6.59 -14.56 -4.83
C GLY A 53 -7.98 -14.37 -5.41
N LEU A 54 -8.18 -13.28 -6.15
CA LEU A 54 -9.49 -12.92 -6.69
C LEU A 54 -9.51 -13.10 -8.20
N PRO A 55 -10.59 -13.64 -8.78
CA PRO A 55 -10.72 -13.76 -10.23
C PRO A 55 -10.63 -12.40 -10.94
N ALA A 56 -11.12 -11.33 -10.29
CA ALA A 56 -11.06 -9.99 -10.84
C ALA A 56 -9.62 -9.50 -11.05
N PHE A 57 -8.66 -10.09 -10.33
CA PHE A 57 -7.24 -9.75 -10.40
C PHE A 57 -6.41 -10.89 -11.00
N ASP A 58 -7.01 -11.73 -11.82
CA ASP A 58 -6.35 -12.87 -12.46
C ASP A 58 -5.71 -13.84 -11.45
N GLY A 59 -6.34 -14.02 -10.29
CA GLY A 59 -5.87 -14.88 -9.23
C GLY A 59 -4.85 -14.25 -8.30
N LYS A 60 -4.48 -13.00 -8.52
CA LYS A 60 -3.59 -12.26 -7.62
C LYS A 60 -4.34 -11.79 -6.39
N THR A 61 -3.61 -11.64 -5.27
CA THR A 61 -4.20 -11.12 -4.06
C THR A 61 -4.21 -9.59 -4.08
N PRO A 62 -5.15 -8.94 -3.36
CA PRO A 62 -5.11 -7.49 -3.21
C PRO A 62 -3.77 -6.99 -2.64
N ALA A 63 -3.19 -7.71 -1.69
CA ALA A 63 -1.88 -7.35 -1.13
C ALA A 63 -0.79 -7.34 -2.19
N MET A 64 -0.81 -8.29 -3.12
CA MET A 64 0.15 -8.32 -4.23
C MET A 64 0.01 -7.09 -5.12
N LEU A 65 -1.22 -6.70 -5.43
CA LEU A 65 -1.47 -5.52 -6.27
C LEU A 65 -0.99 -4.25 -5.58
N VAL A 66 -1.21 -4.12 -4.28
CA VAL A 66 -0.70 -2.98 -3.52
C VAL A 66 0.83 -2.94 -3.58
N GLY A 67 1.48 -4.10 -3.45
CA GLY A 67 2.94 -4.20 -3.57
C GLY A 67 3.46 -3.83 -4.95
N GLU A 68 2.65 -4.00 -5.99
CA GLU A 68 2.98 -3.64 -7.37
C GLU A 68 2.65 -2.18 -7.68
N GLY A 69 2.11 -1.41 -6.73
CA GLY A 69 1.70 -0.03 -6.95
C GLY A 69 0.34 0.12 -7.62
N ARG A 70 -0.46 -0.95 -7.62
CA ARG A 70 -1.77 -0.98 -8.28
C ARG A 70 -2.91 -0.86 -7.28
N GLU A 71 -2.70 -0.10 -6.21
CA GLU A 71 -3.69 0.07 -5.14
C GLU A 71 -4.97 0.73 -5.63
N GLU A 72 -4.89 1.56 -6.65
CA GLU A 72 -6.08 2.21 -7.21
C GLU A 72 -7.05 1.20 -7.81
N GLU A 73 -6.52 0.15 -8.44
CA GLU A 73 -7.35 -0.93 -8.97
C GLU A 73 -8.09 -1.67 -7.86
N VAL A 74 -7.39 -1.90 -6.74
CA VAL A 74 -7.99 -2.56 -5.58
C VAL A 74 -9.07 -1.66 -4.98
N LEU A 75 -8.80 -0.37 -4.83
CA LEU A 75 -9.77 0.57 -4.30
C LEU A 75 -11.01 0.69 -5.19
N ALA A 76 -10.81 0.70 -6.51
CA ALA A 76 -11.92 0.72 -7.46
C ALA A 76 -12.78 -0.54 -7.35
N TYR A 77 -12.13 -1.70 -7.20
CA TYR A 77 -12.84 -2.97 -7.02
C TYR A 77 -13.68 -2.94 -5.74
N ILE A 78 -13.10 -2.47 -4.64
CA ILE A 78 -13.80 -2.35 -3.36
C ILE A 78 -15.00 -1.41 -3.51
N GLY A 79 -14.81 -0.30 -4.19
CA GLY A 79 -15.88 0.66 -4.45
C GLY A 79 -17.04 0.05 -5.24
N SER A 80 -16.74 -0.88 -6.15
CA SER A 80 -17.77 -1.57 -6.91
C SER A 80 -18.57 -2.58 -6.09
N LEU A 81 -18.03 -3.04 -4.97
CA LEU A 81 -18.70 -3.97 -4.07
C LEU A 81 -19.67 -3.29 -3.09
N LYS A 82 -19.51 -1.98 -2.91
CA LYS A 82 -20.43 -1.23 -2.04
C LYS A 82 -21.77 -1.04 -2.74
N PRO A 83 -22.88 -1.36 -2.04
CA PRO A 83 -24.20 -1.10 -2.59
C PRO A 83 -24.50 0.38 -2.69
#